data_d7e3d4e9d3c765baee0653be2ca1a2ea
#
_entry.id   d7e3d4e9d3c765baee0653be2ca1a2ea
#
_cell.length_a   1.000
_cell.length_b   1.000
_cell.length_c   1.000
_cell.angle_alpha   90.00
_cell.angle_beta   90.00
_cell.angle_gamma   90.00
#
_symmetry.space_group_name_H-M   'P 1'
#
loop_
_entity.id
_entity.type
_entity.pdbx_description
1 polymer ?
#
loop_
_entity_poly.entity_id
_entity_poly.type
_entity_poly.pdbx_seq_one_letter_code
_entity_poly.pdbx_strand_id
1 'polypeptide(L)'
;MKKISRKEFIKLSSIVAGGTLLIPKWLYPFFTNRNNLNLLRDTFNDKILVVVNLNGGNDGLNTVIPYQDSNYYNLRPDIAIPNDAVLPISSDLGLHPSLTQLANYWNQGKLCIIENVGYSNQNLSHFRSTDIWQSASDANQTINTGWIARILEQIYPNYTDSLPDTPMALLQGTTNNLLLTGEQGLTGIQVDDPSSFLNLVNSTYYNSSDNIIPDTLGGDELQYVRNIDNAAFEYSEYIQNVSDSGINTMDYANNPLSVQLSSVAKLISGGCYSPFYITYQSGYDTHSDQINRHGNLMSDLSLALYNFYNDLENQGLADKVVIMTTSEFGRRPYQNGGGGTDHGAAAPMFVLGNMANGGIIGNVPNLSSFDNSNNLLHEYDYRQVYSSILSQHFGLSSESINNALLNSFENLDIISSSNSQIGDVNFDNQVNVVDIVIMVNFILGVTSPTNEEFIAADINGDGELNVVDVVTNISNILGSRINASTLYPMESISISHKDKLLTIPKNVKLAGIEIHFKNQCKVLSSEIDDNWIMRNYNNKVILYSNNLKVMTKTFSIKFDRYSSIDKIIISDKNGSLIRSRIYKNNNS
;
A
#
# COMPACT_ATOMS: atom_id res chain seq x y z
N MET A 1 -37.24 -2.94 -21.01
CA MET A 1 -36.15 -2.52 -21.91
C MET A 1 -36.03 -3.52 -23.03
N LYS A 2 -35.91 -3.13 -24.30
CA LYS A 2 -35.69 -4.09 -25.40
C LYS A 2 -34.24 -4.59 -25.30
N LYS A 3 -34.06 -5.92 -25.15
CA LYS A 3 -32.74 -6.55 -25.25
C LYS A 3 -32.24 -6.38 -26.69
N ILE A 4 -31.07 -5.75 -26.84
CA ILE A 4 -30.41 -5.64 -28.14
C ILE A 4 -29.68 -6.95 -28.39
N SER A 5 -29.85 -7.54 -29.59
CA SER A 5 -29.10 -8.73 -29.94
C SER A 5 -27.64 -8.39 -30.19
N ARG A 6 -26.73 -9.32 -29.89
CA ARG A 6 -25.27 -9.19 -30.11
C ARG A 6 -24.93 -8.79 -31.57
N LYS A 7 -25.73 -9.26 -32.54
CA LYS A 7 -25.58 -8.90 -33.96
C LYS A 7 -25.90 -7.44 -34.25
N GLU A 8 -26.82 -6.84 -33.49
CA GLU A 8 -27.13 -5.41 -33.57
C GLU A 8 -26.04 -4.57 -32.90
N PHE A 9 -25.45 -5.07 -31.80
CA PHE A 9 -24.32 -4.45 -31.12
C PHE A 9 -23.05 -4.43 -32.03
N ILE A 10 -22.70 -5.55 -32.65
CA ILE A 10 -21.55 -5.65 -33.58
C ILE A 10 -21.77 -4.82 -34.84
N LYS A 11 -22.99 -4.76 -35.37
CA LYS A 11 -23.30 -3.84 -36.49
C LYS A 11 -23.19 -2.38 -36.11
N LEU A 12 -23.48 -2.04 -34.86
CA LEU A 12 -23.32 -0.68 -34.33
C LEU A 12 -21.87 -0.32 -34.10
N SER A 13 -21.04 -1.24 -33.61
CA SER A 13 -19.60 -1.01 -33.41
C SER A 13 -18.81 -0.94 -34.72
N SER A 14 -19.21 -1.65 -35.78
CA SER A 14 -18.58 -1.57 -37.11
C SER A 14 -18.86 -0.25 -37.87
N ILE A 15 -19.84 0.55 -37.42
CA ILE A 15 -20.09 1.91 -37.95
C ILE A 15 -19.14 2.96 -37.37
N VAL A 16 -18.36 2.60 -36.33
CA VAL A 16 -17.42 3.48 -35.61
C VAL A 16 -16.09 3.70 -36.34
N ALA A 17 -15.76 2.84 -37.30
CA ALA A 17 -14.48 2.91 -38.03
C ALA A 17 -14.37 4.00 -39.11
N GLY A 18 -15.36 4.85 -39.30
CA GLY A 18 -15.37 5.89 -40.31
C GLY A 18 -15.98 7.21 -39.86
N GLY A 19 -15.21 8.04 -39.15
CA GLY A 19 -15.38 9.50 -39.03
C GLY A 19 -16.69 10.02 -38.41
N THR A 20 -16.59 10.76 -37.29
CA THR A 20 -17.62 11.56 -36.58
C THR A 20 -18.90 10.81 -36.20
N LEU A 21 -18.90 10.26 -35.01
CA LEU A 21 -20.03 9.53 -34.44
C LEU A 21 -21.05 10.49 -33.77
N LEU A 22 -22.26 10.48 -34.32
CA LEU A 22 -23.46 10.82 -33.56
C LEU A 22 -23.93 9.55 -32.81
N ILE A 23 -23.46 9.35 -31.60
CA ILE A 23 -23.94 8.27 -30.71
C ILE A 23 -25.39 8.59 -30.35
N PRO A 24 -26.37 7.73 -30.66
CA PRO A 24 -27.76 7.96 -30.26
C PRO A 24 -27.89 8.08 -28.74
N LYS A 25 -28.63 9.06 -28.24
CA LYS A 25 -28.78 9.36 -26.80
C LYS A 25 -29.18 8.17 -25.92
N TRP A 26 -29.80 7.14 -26.47
CA TRP A 26 -30.18 5.93 -25.72
C TRP A 26 -29.02 4.95 -25.50
N LEU A 27 -27.89 5.10 -26.22
CA LEU A 27 -26.64 4.36 -26.00
C LEU A 27 -25.73 5.05 -24.98
N TYR A 28 -25.97 6.31 -24.63
CA TYR A 28 -25.19 7.05 -23.62
C TYR A 28 -25.02 6.28 -22.30
N PRO A 29 -26.06 5.60 -21.74
CA PRO A 29 -25.87 4.84 -20.49
C PRO A 29 -24.88 3.67 -20.60
N PHE A 30 -24.62 3.14 -21.80
CA PHE A 30 -23.67 2.04 -22.02
C PHE A 30 -22.22 2.56 -22.18
N PHE A 31 -22.05 3.82 -22.57
CA PHE A 31 -20.73 4.45 -22.74
C PHE A 31 -20.37 5.41 -21.60
N THR A 32 -21.30 5.72 -20.71
CA THR A 32 -21.10 6.69 -19.62
C THR A 32 -20.94 6.04 -18.25
N ASN A 33 -20.85 4.72 -18.14
CA ASN A 33 -20.53 4.07 -16.88
C ASN A 33 -19.03 4.18 -16.54
N ARG A 34 -18.53 5.44 -16.57
CA ARG A 34 -17.21 5.79 -16.03
C ARG A 34 -17.09 5.55 -14.51
N ASN A 35 -18.21 5.21 -13.86
CA ASN A 35 -18.24 4.98 -12.41
C ASN A 35 -17.48 3.71 -12.00
N ASN A 36 -17.29 2.73 -12.90
CA ASN A 36 -16.60 1.48 -12.56
C ASN A 36 -15.07 1.59 -12.70
N LEU A 37 -14.54 2.46 -13.59
CA LEU A 37 -13.10 2.70 -13.69
C LEU A 37 -12.50 3.28 -12.40
N ASN A 38 -13.29 4.09 -11.70
CA ASN A 38 -12.85 4.70 -10.46
C ASN A 38 -12.95 3.73 -9.27
N LEU A 39 -13.85 2.74 -9.28
CA LEU A 39 -14.08 1.88 -8.12
C LEU A 39 -12.82 1.09 -7.71
N LEU A 40 -12.13 0.44 -8.64
CA LEU A 40 -10.86 -0.25 -8.34
C LEU A 40 -9.77 0.73 -7.91
N ARG A 41 -9.60 1.83 -8.63
CA ARG A 41 -8.61 2.86 -8.31
C ARG A 41 -8.87 3.50 -6.95
N ASP A 42 -10.12 3.86 -6.69
CA ASP A 42 -10.52 4.50 -5.44
C ASP A 42 -10.36 3.53 -4.26
N THR A 43 -10.73 2.25 -4.43
CA THR A 43 -10.61 1.23 -3.38
C THR A 43 -9.15 0.93 -3.02
N PHE A 44 -8.26 0.90 -4.01
CA PHE A 44 -6.84 0.57 -3.81
C PHE A 44 -5.93 1.81 -3.87
N ASN A 45 -6.48 3.03 -3.75
CA ASN A 45 -5.74 4.30 -3.74
C ASN A 45 -4.78 4.47 -4.94
N ASP A 46 -5.18 4.00 -6.13
CA ASP A 46 -4.35 3.98 -7.36
C ASP A 46 -2.99 3.24 -7.17
N LYS A 47 -2.90 2.33 -6.19
CA LYS A 47 -1.69 1.58 -5.84
C LYS A 47 -1.69 0.20 -6.50
N ILE A 48 -0.49 -0.36 -6.65
CA ILE A 48 -0.24 -1.62 -7.34
C ILE A 48 0.72 -2.47 -6.50
N LEU A 49 0.38 -3.75 -6.32
CA LEU A 49 1.27 -4.76 -5.77
C LEU A 49 1.73 -5.71 -6.87
N VAL A 50 3.04 -5.85 -7.02
CA VAL A 50 3.66 -6.88 -7.86
C VAL A 50 4.17 -8.00 -6.95
N VAL A 51 3.57 -9.18 -7.06
CA VAL A 51 3.99 -10.38 -6.33
C VAL A 51 4.96 -11.16 -7.21
N VAL A 52 6.15 -11.42 -6.69
CA VAL A 52 7.17 -12.26 -7.34
C VAL A 52 7.30 -13.56 -6.56
N ASN A 53 6.77 -14.64 -7.10
CA ASN A 53 6.85 -15.96 -6.47
C ASN A 53 8.17 -16.65 -6.83
N LEU A 54 8.97 -16.98 -5.82
CA LEU A 54 10.23 -17.70 -5.95
C LEU A 54 9.95 -19.20 -5.77
N ASN A 55 9.58 -19.87 -6.87
CA ASN A 55 9.09 -21.25 -6.82
C ASN A 55 10.22 -22.26 -6.64
N GLY A 56 10.08 -23.11 -5.64
CA GLY A 56 10.99 -24.21 -5.32
C GLY A 56 11.57 -24.13 -3.91
N GLY A 57 11.16 -23.16 -3.10
CA GLY A 57 11.68 -22.99 -1.73
C GLY A 57 13.04 -22.29 -1.74
N ASN A 58 13.04 -20.99 -1.65
CA ASN A 58 14.24 -20.16 -1.65
C ASN A 58 15.13 -20.46 -0.43
N ASP A 59 16.43 -20.62 -0.65
CA ASP A 59 17.41 -20.76 0.44
C ASP A 59 17.68 -19.40 1.12
N GLY A 60 16.96 -19.16 2.20
CA GLY A 60 17.07 -17.92 2.95
C GLY A 60 18.45 -17.61 3.46
N LEU A 61 19.17 -18.62 3.98
CA LEU A 61 20.52 -18.45 4.55
C LEU A 61 21.60 -18.16 3.50
N ASN A 62 21.35 -18.46 2.21
CA ASN A 62 22.21 -18.05 1.12
C ASN A 62 21.63 -16.86 0.33
N THR A 63 20.47 -16.34 0.74
CA THR A 63 19.89 -15.09 0.21
C THR A 63 20.26 -13.91 1.09
N VAL A 64 19.98 -13.99 2.40
CA VAL A 64 20.39 -13.06 3.46
C VAL A 64 21.26 -13.84 4.44
N ILE A 65 22.54 -13.59 4.40
CA ILE A 65 23.57 -14.45 4.95
C ILE A 65 23.97 -13.97 6.34
N PRO A 66 23.87 -14.81 7.39
CA PRO A 66 24.38 -14.50 8.72
C PRO A 66 25.91 -14.71 8.77
N TYR A 67 26.64 -13.85 8.04
CA TYR A 67 28.04 -14.05 7.69
C TYR A 67 29.03 -13.94 8.87
N GLN A 68 28.57 -13.48 10.03
CA GLN A 68 29.38 -13.48 11.26
C GLN A 68 29.12 -14.71 12.14
N ASP A 69 28.07 -15.51 11.87
CA ASP A 69 27.76 -16.71 12.66
C ASP A 69 28.60 -17.90 12.18
N SER A 70 29.49 -18.40 13.05
CA SER A 70 30.30 -19.57 12.78
C SER A 70 29.47 -20.85 12.51
N ASN A 71 28.24 -20.93 13.05
CA ASN A 71 27.35 -22.05 12.79
C ASN A 71 26.92 -22.11 11.34
N TYR A 72 26.78 -20.97 10.65
CA TYR A 72 26.47 -20.94 9.22
C TYR A 72 27.51 -21.73 8.41
N TYR A 73 28.80 -21.53 8.69
CA TYR A 73 29.88 -22.23 8.01
C TYR A 73 30.01 -23.70 8.44
N ASN A 74 29.74 -23.97 9.73
CA ASN A 74 29.77 -25.33 10.26
C ASN A 74 28.66 -26.22 9.68
N LEU A 75 27.48 -25.68 9.48
CA LEU A 75 26.31 -26.37 8.93
C LEU A 75 26.39 -26.51 7.40
N ARG A 76 27.17 -25.67 6.72
CA ARG A 76 27.26 -25.57 5.26
C ARG A 76 28.71 -25.55 4.75
N PRO A 77 29.55 -26.51 5.12
CA PRO A 77 30.98 -26.44 4.82
C PRO A 77 31.34 -26.32 3.33
N ASP A 78 30.47 -26.80 2.42
CA ASP A 78 30.72 -26.78 0.98
C ASP A 78 29.87 -25.72 0.24
N ILE A 79 28.77 -25.24 0.83
CA ILE A 79 27.83 -24.31 0.16
C ILE A 79 27.68 -22.96 0.86
N ALA A 80 28.40 -22.72 1.96
CA ALA A 80 28.41 -21.39 2.59
C ALA A 80 29.09 -20.38 1.66
N ILE A 81 28.49 -19.18 1.58
CA ILE A 81 29.10 -18.06 0.85
C ILE A 81 30.24 -17.48 1.70
N PRO A 82 31.45 -17.33 1.14
CA PRO A 82 32.60 -16.76 1.86
C PRO A 82 32.29 -15.37 2.42
N ASN A 83 32.77 -15.11 3.64
CA ASN A 83 32.51 -13.85 4.34
C ASN A 83 32.94 -12.60 3.53
N ASP A 84 34.08 -12.69 2.83
CA ASP A 84 34.61 -11.61 2.00
C ASP A 84 33.87 -11.38 0.69
N ALA A 85 32.99 -12.31 0.29
CA ALA A 85 32.15 -12.18 -0.90
C ALA A 85 30.77 -11.58 -0.61
N VAL A 86 30.31 -11.60 0.65
CA VAL A 86 28.98 -11.13 1.05
C VAL A 86 28.86 -9.62 0.85
N LEU A 87 27.67 -9.13 0.50
CA LEU A 87 27.33 -7.70 0.46
C LEU A 87 26.72 -7.27 1.80
N PRO A 88 27.49 -6.66 2.74
CA PRO A 88 27.02 -6.36 4.09
C PRO A 88 25.82 -5.39 4.07
N ILE A 89 24.79 -5.70 4.88
CA ILE A 89 23.64 -4.82 5.14
C ILE A 89 23.51 -4.47 6.63
N SER A 90 24.15 -5.21 7.50
CA SER A 90 24.31 -4.91 8.92
C SER A 90 25.64 -5.47 9.43
N SER A 91 25.91 -5.38 10.76
CA SER A 91 27.06 -6.05 11.38
C SER A 91 27.05 -7.57 11.23
N ASP A 92 25.86 -8.17 11.12
CA ASP A 92 25.67 -9.62 11.23
C ASP A 92 25.07 -10.27 9.97
N LEU A 93 24.36 -9.48 9.16
CA LEU A 93 23.67 -9.94 7.95
C LEU A 93 24.19 -9.25 6.70
N GLY A 94 24.21 -9.99 5.61
CA GLY A 94 24.53 -9.46 4.29
C GLY A 94 23.83 -10.19 3.17
N LEU A 95 23.68 -9.55 2.02
CA LEU A 95 23.06 -10.13 0.83
C LEU A 95 24.02 -11.06 0.09
N HIS A 96 23.44 -12.01 -0.64
CA HIS A 96 24.20 -12.86 -1.59
C HIS A 96 24.98 -11.98 -2.56
N PRO A 97 26.24 -12.33 -2.93
CA PRO A 97 27.09 -11.49 -3.80
C PRO A 97 26.48 -11.18 -5.16
N SER A 98 25.56 -12.01 -5.66
CA SER A 98 24.84 -11.74 -6.92
C SER A 98 23.70 -10.73 -6.80
N LEU A 99 23.32 -10.30 -5.60
CA LEU A 99 22.23 -9.32 -5.35
C LEU A 99 22.73 -7.86 -5.42
N THR A 100 23.68 -7.57 -6.30
CA THR A 100 24.36 -6.26 -6.38
C THR A 100 23.42 -5.09 -6.61
N GLN A 101 22.41 -5.25 -7.46
CA GLN A 101 21.44 -4.18 -7.76
C GLN A 101 20.45 -3.98 -6.60
N LEU A 102 20.04 -5.07 -5.92
CA LEU A 102 19.21 -4.97 -4.72
C LEU A 102 19.96 -4.34 -3.55
N ALA A 103 21.27 -4.55 -3.43
CA ALA A 103 22.10 -3.83 -2.46
C ALA A 103 22.11 -2.32 -2.69
N ASN A 104 21.96 -1.84 -3.93
CA ASN A 104 21.78 -0.41 -4.20
C ASN A 104 20.45 0.11 -3.65
N TYR A 105 19.36 -0.63 -3.79
CA TYR A 105 18.06 -0.24 -3.21
C TYR A 105 18.06 -0.32 -1.68
N TRP A 106 18.78 -1.27 -1.11
CA TRP A 106 19.04 -1.29 0.33
C TRP A 106 19.70 0.01 0.80
N ASN A 107 20.78 0.43 0.14
CA ASN A 107 21.50 1.66 0.46
C ASN A 107 20.67 2.94 0.26
N GLN A 108 19.63 2.86 -0.56
CA GLN A 108 18.69 3.97 -0.79
C GLN A 108 17.50 3.95 0.20
N GLY A 109 17.42 2.96 1.10
CA GLY A 109 16.30 2.81 2.01
C GLY A 109 14.99 2.36 1.35
N LYS A 110 15.06 1.73 0.16
CA LYS A 110 13.91 1.28 -0.64
C LYS A 110 13.65 -0.23 -0.54
N LEU A 111 14.47 -0.96 0.19
CA LEU A 111 14.35 -2.40 0.38
C LEU A 111 14.11 -2.71 1.86
N CYS A 112 12.94 -3.27 2.19
CA CYS A 112 12.61 -3.88 3.46
C CYS A 112 12.82 -5.38 3.37
N ILE A 113 13.56 -5.95 4.33
CA ILE A 113 13.84 -7.37 4.45
C ILE A 113 13.16 -7.87 5.72
N ILE A 114 12.21 -8.78 5.58
CA ILE A 114 11.54 -9.41 6.72
C ILE A 114 12.18 -10.79 6.91
N GLU A 115 12.92 -10.97 7.99
CA GLU A 115 13.62 -12.21 8.32
C GLU A 115 12.70 -13.24 8.97
N ASN A 116 13.06 -14.52 8.85
CA ASN A 116 12.42 -15.64 9.54
C ASN A 116 10.90 -15.72 9.30
N VAL A 117 10.47 -15.50 8.06
CA VAL A 117 9.05 -15.59 7.69
C VAL A 117 8.67 -17.03 7.39
N GLY A 118 7.55 -17.47 7.95
CA GLY A 118 7.01 -18.82 7.74
C GLY A 118 5.59 -18.92 8.30
N TYR A 119 5.20 -20.10 8.75
CA TYR A 119 3.92 -20.33 9.45
C TYR A 119 3.99 -21.57 10.35
N SER A 120 3.10 -21.64 11.32
CA SER A 120 3.06 -22.75 12.27
C SER A 120 2.73 -24.09 11.61
N ASN A 121 3.45 -25.15 11.98
CA ASN A 121 3.31 -26.51 11.41
C ASN A 121 3.54 -26.55 9.90
N GLN A 122 4.58 -25.89 9.44
CA GLN A 122 4.89 -25.70 8.03
C GLN A 122 4.90 -27.02 7.27
N ASN A 123 4.18 -27.05 6.15
CA ASN A 123 4.19 -28.17 5.21
C ASN A 123 5.35 -28.03 4.24
N LEU A 124 6.10 -29.09 4.02
CA LEU A 124 7.29 -29.10 3.17
C LEU A 124 7.05 -29.73 1.79
N SER A 125 5.77 -29.93 1.40
CA SER A 125 5.39 -30.27 0.03
C SER A 125 5.19 -29.00 -0.77
N HIS A 126 5.85 -28.84 -1.90
CA HIS A 126 5.68 -27.69 -2.80
C HIS A 126 4.20 -27.40 -3.07
N PHE A 127 3.44 -28.40 -3.50
CA PHE A 127 2.01 -28.22 -3.83
C PHE A 127 1.22 -27.71 -2.62
N ARG A 128 1.35 -28.41 -1.49
CA ARG A 128 0.54 -28.06 -0.32
C ARG A 128 0.95 -26.73 0.30
N SER A 129 2.24 -26.43 0.37
CA SER A 129 2.71 -25.16 0.92
C SER A 129 2.37 -24.00 0.01
N THR A 130 2.45 -24.17 -1.31
CA THR A 130 1.96 -23.17 -2.28
C THR A 130 0.47 -22.88 -2.07
N ASP A 131 -0.38 -23.92 -1.92
CA ASP A 131 -1.80 -23.74 -1.63
C ASP A 131 -2.03 -22.94 -0.33
N ILE A 132 -1.25 -23.21 0.73
CA ILE A 132 -1.34 -22.50 2.00
C ILE A 132 -1.01 -21.01 1.82
N TRP A 133 0.10 -20.68 1.17
CA TRP A 133 0.50 -19.30 0.91
C TRP A 133 -0.49 -18.56 0.01
N GLN A 134 -1.02 -19.23 -1.00
CA GLN A 134 -1.97 -18.65 -1.93
C GLN A 134 -3.37 -18.49 -1.33
N SER A 135 -3.79 -19.42 -0.48
CA SER A 135 -5.10 -19.34 0.19
C SER A 135 -5.08 -18.55 1.50
N ALA A 136 -3.91 -18.24 2.06
CA ALA A 136 -3.74 -17.72 3.41
C ALA A 136 -4.38 -18.62 4.50
N SER A 137 -4.49 -19.94 4.25
CA SER A 137 -5.06 -20.89 5.21
C SER A 137 -4.05 -21.30 6.28
N ASP A 138 -4.53 -21.88 7.38
CA ASP A 138 -3.69 -22.62 8.29
C ASP A 138 -3.22 -23.94 7.67
N ALA A 139 -2.12 -24.49 8.18
CA ALA A 139 -1.52 -25.73 7.64
C ALA A 139 -2.48 -26.95 7.63
N ASN A 140 -3.42 -27.01 8.58
CA ASN A 140 -4.39 -28.07 8.74
C ASN A 140 -5.73 -27.84 8.03
N GLN A 141 -5.87 -26.71 7.31
CA GLN A 141 -7.07 -26.34 6.58
C GLN A 141 -6.84 -26.39 5.08
N THR A 142 -7.78 -26.89 4.31
CA THR A 142 -7.78 -26.82 2.85
C THR A 142 -8.83 -25.82 2.40
N ILE A 143 -8.40 -24.72 1.80
CA ILE A 143 -9.23 -23.66 1.28
C ILE A 143 -8.99 -23.57 -0.22
N ASN A 144 -10.07 -23.54 -0.99
CA ASN A 144 -10.03 -23.58 -2.46
C ASN A 144 -10.13 -22.18 -3.09
N THR A 145 -10.02 -21.13 -2.28
CA THR A 145 -10.01 -19.73 -2.73
C THR A 145 -8.76 -19.01 -2.32
N GLY A 146 -8.27 -18.12 -3.16
CA GLY A 146 -7.08 -17.30 -2.91
C GLY A 146 -7.39 -16.04 -2.12
N TRP A 147 -6.39 -15.55 -1.38
CA TRP A 147 -6.57 -14.34 -0.59
C TRP A 147 -6.78 -13.09 -1.46
N ILE A 148 -6.13 -12.98 -2.64
CA ILE A 148 -6.35 -11.88 -3.59
C ILE A 148 -7.76 -11.96 -4.15
N ALA A 149 -8.19 -13.15 -4.57
CA ALA A 149 -9.53 -13.33 -5.09
C ALA A 149 -10.61 -12.92 -4.09
N ARG A 150 -10.48 -13.30 -2.81
CA ARG A 150 -11.43 -12.90 -1.76
C ARG A 150 -11.50 -11.39 -1.54
N ILE A 151 -10.40 -10.65 -1.73
CA ILE A 151 -10.43 -9.18 -1.71
C ILE A 151 -11.21 -8.65 -2.93
N LEU A 152 -10.90 -9.16 -4.11
CA LEU A 152 -11.51 -8.70 -5.34
C LEU A 152 -13.02 -8.98 -5.40
N GLU A 153 -13.46 -10.14 -4.89
CA GLU A 153 -14.88 -10.50 -4.79
C GLU A 153 -15.66 -9.61 -3.80
N GLN A 154 -15.03 -9.08 -2.77
CA GLN A 154 -15.68 -8.09 -1.89
C GLN A 154 -16.02 -6.78 -2.63
N ILE A 155 -15.23 -6.42 -3.64
CA ILE A 155 -15.40 -5.19 -4.43
C ILE A 155 -16.33 -5.45 -5.62
N TYR A 156 -16.19 -6.61 -6.25
CA TYR A 156 -16.97 -7.04 -7.41
C TYR A 156 -17.66 -8.39 -7.15
N PRO A 157 -18.68 -8.44 -6.28
CA PRO A 157 -19.35 -9.69 -5.92
C PRO A 157 -20.09 -10.37 -7.09
N ASN A 158 -20.31 -9.66 -8.19
CA ASN A 158 -20.94 -10.18 -9.41
C ASN A 158 -19.97 -10.16 -10.60
N TYR A 159 -18.68 -10.40 -10.37
CA TYR A 159 -17.62 -10.26 -11.37
C TYR A 159 -17.89 -11.00 -12.66
N THR A 160 -18.39 -12.23 -12.61
CA THR A 160 -18.63 -13.00 -13.83
C THR A 160 -19.83 -12.49 -14.64
N ASP A 161 -20.78 -11.82 -14.00
CA ASP A 161 -21.99 -11.29 -14.66
C ASP A 161 -21.79 -9.83 -15.12
N SER A 162 -20.89 -9.11 -14.48
CA SER A 162 -20.57 -7.71 -14.80
C SER A 162 -19.06 -7.49 -14.68
N LEU A 163 -18.39 -7.44 -15.82
CA LEU A 163 -16.94 -7.24 -15.88
C LEU A 163 -16.57 -5.78 -15.60
N PRO A 164 -15.52 -5.53 -14.79
CA PRO A 164 -14.88 -4.21 -14.73
C PRO A 164 -14.31 -3.80 -16.08
N ASP A 165 -14.08 -2.50 -16.27
CA ASP A 165 -13.48 -1.97 -17.50
C ASP A 165 -12.01 -2.39 -17.69
N THR A 166 -11.34 -2.82 -16.61
CA THR A 166 -9.96 -3.30 -16.60
C THR A 166 -9.87 -4.63 -15.86
N PRO A 167 -8.90 -5.50 -16.19
CA PRO A 167 -8.66 -6.73 -15.43
C PRO A 167 -8.36 -6.41 -13.96
N MET A 168 -9.01 -7.10 -13.03
CA MET A 168 -8.80 -6.90 -11.60
C MET A 168 -7.42 -7.38 -11.12
N ALA A 169 -6.88 -8.40 -11.77
CA ALA A 169 -5.54 -8.91 -11.53
C ALA A 169 -4.97 -9.54 -12.81
N LEU A 170 -3.66 -9.44 -12.97
CA LEU A 170 -2.93 -10.00 -14.11
C LEU A 170 -1.85 -10.96 -13.63
N LEU A 171 -1.85 -12.15 -14.24
CA LEU A 171 -0.90 -13.21 -13.98
C LEU A 171 0.00 -13.40 -15.20
N GLN A 172 1.32 -13.41 -14.97
CA GLN A 172 2.34 -13.74 -15.96
C GLN A 172 3.00 -15.07 -15.57
N GLY A 173 3.19 -15.97 -16.51
CA GLY A 173 3.89 -17.25 -16.28
C GLY A 173 2.95 -18.41 -16.04
N THR A 174 3.04 -19.15 -14.95
CA THR A 174 2.45 -20.48 -14.77
C THR A 174 0.90 -20.56 -14.73
N THR A 175 0.40 -21.76 -15.04
CA THR A 175 -1.00 -22.03 -15.38
C THR A 175 -1.93 -22.33 -14.20
N ASN A 176 -1.44 -22.56 -12.99
CA ASN A 176 -2.32 -22.93 -11.86
C ASN A 176 -2.12 -21.97 -10.70
N ASN A 177 -3.07 -21.09 -10.47
CA ASN A 177 -2.93 -20.04 -9.48
C ASN A 177 -4.17 -19.89 -8.60
N LEU A 178 -4.09 -20.48 -7.42
CA LEU A 178 -5.14 -20.36 -6.41
C LEU A 178 -5.32 -18.91 -5.95
N LEU A 179 -4.28 -18.03 -6.02
CA LEU A 179 -4.38 -16.61 -5.62
C LEU A 179 -5.58 -15.89 -6.23
N LEU A 180 -5.88 -16.21 -7.50
CA LEU A 180 -6.94 -15.57 -8.27
C LEU A 180 -8.21 -16.40 -8.38
N THR A 181 -8.27 -17.55 -7.73
CA THR A 181 -9.47 -18.41 -7.68
C THR A 181 -10.36 -17.96 -6.53
N GLY A 182 -11.52 -17.42 -6.83
CA GLY A 182 -12.55 -17.03 -5.87
C GLY A 182 -13.67 -18.06 -5.75
N GLU A 183 -14.70 -17.75 -4.98
CA GLU A 183 -15.92 -18.57 -4.83
C GLU A 183 -16.77 -18.55 -6.11
N GLN A 184 -16.74 -17.43 -6.80
CA GLN A 184 -17.46 -17.19 -8.06
C GLN A 184 -16.64 -17.59 -9.30
N GLY A 185 -15.37 -17.98 -9.11
CA GLY A 185 -14.43 -18.34 -10.17
C GLY A 185 -13.15 -17.53 -10.22
N LEU A 186 -12.52 -17.47 -11.40
CA LEU A 186 -11.29 -16.73 -11.61
C LEU A 186 -11.55 -15.21 -11.60
N THR A 187 -10.87 -14.48 -10.71
CA THR A 187 -10.96 -13.03 -10.56
C THR A 187 -9.88 -12.26 -11.32
N GLY A 188 -9.02 -12.95 -12.06
CA GLY A 188 -7.94 -12.36 -12.85
C GLY A 188 -7.71 -13.08 -14.17
N ILE A 189 -6.78 -12.54 -14.96
CA ILE A 189 -6.47 -13.06 -16.28
C ILE A 189 -4.99 -13.41 -16.37
N GLN A 190 -4.69 -14.57 -16.97
CA GLN A 190 -3.33 -14.95 -17.32
C GLN A 190 -2.96 -14.41 -18.69
N VAL A 191 -1.86 -13.68 -18.77
CA VAL A 191 -1.34 -13.09 -20.00
C VAL A 191 0.18 -13.22 -20.01
N ASP A 192 0.71 -14.19 -20.74
CA ASP A 192 2.17 -14.35 -20.87
C ASP A 192 2.75 -13.35 -21.87
N ASP A 193 2.08 -13.17 -23.00
CA ASP A 193 2.38 -12.17 -24.00
C ASP A 193 1.07 -11.60 -24.58
N PRO A 194 0.86 -10.26 -24.55
CA PRO A 194 -0.38 -9.64 -25.02
C PRO A 194 -0.77 -10.00 -26.44
N SER A 195 0.20 -10.03 -27.37
CA SER A 195 -0.07 -10.35 -28.78
C SER A 195 -0.46 -11.81 -28.99
N SER A 196 0.22 -12.72 -28.29
CA SER A 196 -0.10 -14.15 -28.30
C SER A 196 -1.46 -14.40 -27.65
N PHE A 197 -1.79 -13.69 -26.57
CA PHE A 197 -3.09 -13.77 -25.91
C PHE A 197 -4.22 -13.35 -26.83
N LEU A 198 -4.12 -12.19 -27.48
CA LEU A 198 -5.10 -11.72 -28.46
C LEU A 198 -5.26 -12.71 -29.63
N ASN A 199 -4.16 -13.24 -30.18
CA ASN A 199 -4.21 -14.22 -31.25
C ASN A 199 -4.86 -15.53 -30.83
N LEU A 200 -4.56 -16.04 -29.61
CA LEU A 200 -5.17 -17.22 -29.05
C LEU A 200 -6.69 -17.05 -28.92
N VAL A 201 -7.10 -15.96 -28.29
CA VAL A 201 -8.53 -15.64 -28.10
C VAL A 201 -9.26 -15.56 -29.45
N ASN A 202 -8.69 -14.86 -30.42
CA ASN A 202 -9.27 -14.75 -31.77
C ASN A 202 -9.34 -16.10 -32.51
N SER A 203 -8.38 -16.99 -32.29
CA SER A 203 -8.33 -18.31 -32.96
C SER A 203 -9.28 -19.34 -32.33
N THR A 204 -9.58 -19.19 -31.02
CA THR A 204 -10.43 -20.12 -30.26
C THR A 204 -11.87 -19.63 -30.11
N TYR A 205 -12.18 -18.41 -30.55
CA TYR A 205 -13.50 -17.83 -30.40
C TYR A 205 -14.56 -18.59 -31.20
N TYR A 206 -15.34 -19.40 -30.51
CA TYR A 206 -16.57 -20.03 -31.05
C TYR A 206 -17.73 -19.06 -30.91
N ASN A 207 -18.36 -18.72 -32.03
CA ASN A 207 -19.61 -17.95 -32.06
C ASN A 207 -20.76 -18.81 -31.49
N SER A 208 -20.88 -18.83 -30.16
CA SER A 208 -21.82 -19.71 -29.43
C SER A 208 -23.23 -19.10 -29.27
N SER A 209 -23.68 -18.29 -30.25
CA SER A 209 -24.95 -17.55 -30.16
C SER A 209 -26.21 -18.41 -30.08
N ASP A 210 -26.13 -19.70 -30.33
CA ASP A 210 -27.31 -20.54 -30.54
C ASP A 210 -27.50 -21.68 -29.52
N ASN A 211 -26.65 -21.80 -28.50
CA ASN A 211 -26.79 -22.88 -27.53
C ASN A 211 -27.52 -22.39 -26.26
N ILE A 212 -28.73 -22.90 -26.06
CA ILE A 212 -29.49 -22.79 -24.82
C ILE A 212 -28.65 -23.45 -23.71
N ILE A 213 -28.39 -22.73 -22.63
CA ILE A 213 -27.75 -23.30 -21.44
C ILE A 213 -28.80 -24.11 -20.70
N PRO A 214 -28.58 -25.40 -20.45
CA PRO A 214 -29.51 -26.21 -19.69
C PRO A 214 -29.64 -25.71 -18.26
N ASP A 215 -30.83 -25.72 -17.69
CA ASP A 215 -31.09 -25.46 -16.28
C ASP A 215 -30.70 -26.69 -15.44
N THR A 216 -29.40 -26.92 -15.29
CA THR A 216 -28.79 -28.07 -14.60
C THR A 216 -27.41 -27.65 -14.07
N LEU A 217 -26.86 -28.39 -13.10
CA LEU A 217 -25.48 -28.17 -12.61
C LEU A 217 -24.44 -28.14 -13.76
N GLY A 218 -24.61 -29.00 -14.78
CA GLY A 218 -23.74 -28.95 -15.96
C GLY A 218 -23.97 -27.71 -16.84
N GLY A 219 -25.18 -27.13 -16.79
CA GLY A 219 -25.48 -25.84 -17.42
C GLY A 219 -24.83 -24.67 -16.68
N ASP A 220 -24.83 -24.71 -15.37
CA ASP A 220 -24.16 -23.70 -14.55
C ASP A 220 -22.62 -23.68 -14.82
N GLU A 221 -22.01 -24.84 -14.88
CA GLU A 221 -20.60 -25.01 -15.26
C GLU A 221 -20.30 -24.48 -16.68
N LEU A 222 -21.21 -24.78 -17.64
CA LEU A 222 -21.07 -24.26 -19.00
C LEU A 222 -21.23 -22.75 -19.07
N GLN A 223 -22.15 -22.17 -18.28
CA GLN A 223 -22.30 -20.72 -18.16
C GLN A 223 -21.01 -20.08 -17.60
N TYR A 224 -20.46 -20.70 -16.58
CA TYR A 224 -19.21 -20.25 -15.96
C TYR A 224 -18.04 -20.23 -16.97
N VAL A 225 -17.81 -21.33 -17.70
CA VAL A 225 -16.77 -21.38 -18.74
C VAL A 225 -16.98 -20.28 -19.79
N ARG A 226 -18.23 -20.07 -20.23
CA ARG A 226 -18.56 -19.02 -21.20
C ARG A 226 -18.32 -17.61 -20.68
N ASN A 227 -18.56 -17.37 -19.40
CA ASN A 227 -18.30 -16.08 -18.79
C ASN A 227 -16.79 -15.78 -18.76
N ILE A 228 -15.96 -16.80 -18.46
CA ILE A 228 -14.49 -16.68 -18.52
C ILE A 228 -14.02 -16.42 -19.96
N ASP A 229 -14.52 -17.17 -20.94
CA ASP A 229 -14.17 -16.97 -22.35
C ASP A 229 -14.54 -15.56 -22.82
N ASN A 230 -15.71 -15.06 -22.40
CA ASN A 230 -16.14 -13.69 -22.73
C ASN A 230 -15.24 -12.65 -22.06
N ALA A 231 -14.86 -12.85 -20.80
CA ALA A 231 -13.93 -11.97 -20.10
C ALA A 231 -12.55 -11.93 -20.79
N ALA A 232 -12.03 -13.10 -21.16
CA ALA A 232 -10.78 -13.20 -21.90
C ALA A 232 -10.87 -12.48 -23.25
N PHE A 233 -11.98 -12.61 -23.95
CA PHE A 233 -12.20 -11.91 -25.22
C PHE A 233 -12.26 -10.38 -25.05
N GLU A 234 -13.06 -9.89 -24.11
CA GLU A 234 -13.23 -8.45 -23.88
C GLU A 234 -11.92 -7.79 -23.44
N TYR A 235 -11.13 -8.46 -22.59
CA TYR A 235 -9.85 -7.91 -22.11
C TYR A 235 -8.68 -8.11 -23.08
N SER A 236 -8.75 -9.05 -24.03
CA SER A 236 -7.62 -9.30 -24.94
C SER A 236 -7.28 -8.12 -25.83
N GLU A 237 -8.30 -7.46 -26.41
CA GLU A 237 -8.10 -6.24 -27.21
C GLU A 237 -7.65 -5.07 -26.34
N TYR A 238 -8.23 -4.91 -25.14
CA TYR A 238 -7.82 -3.88 -24.19
C TYR A 238 -6.35 -4.04 -23.80
N ILE A 239 -5.94 -5.24 -23.38
CA ILE A 239 -4.57 -5.55 -22.95
C ILE A 239 -3.57 -5.31 -24.09
N GLN A 240 -3.91 -5.71 -25.32
CA GLN A 240 -3.07 -5.46 -26.51
C GLN A 240 -2.91 -3.96 -26.75
N ASN A 241 -3.99 -3.20 -26.77
CA ASN A 241 -3.97 -1.75 -27.03
C ASN A 241 -3.16 -0.99 -25.96
N VAL A 242 -3.30 -1.39 -24.69
CA VAL A 242 -2.55 -0.82 -23.59
C VAL A 242 -1.06 -1.19 -23.71
N SER A 243 -0.74 -2.45 -24.03
CA SER A 243 0.64 -2.89 -24.26
C SER A 243 1.29 -2.13 -25.43
N ASP A 244 0.56 -1.90 -26.53
CA ASP A 244 1.07 -1.15 -27.68
C ASP A 244 1.31 0.33 -27.37
N SER A 245 0.54 0.89 -26.44
CA SER A 245 0.69 2.28 -25.98
C SER A 245 1.78 2.43 -24.92
N GLY A 246 2.11 1.35 -24.21
CA GLY A 246 3.11 1.33 -23.16
C GLY A 246 4.53 1.28 -23.69
N ILE A 247 5.47 1.76 -22.90
CA ILE A 247 6.89 1.80 -23.24
C ILE A 247 7.72 1.18 -22.12
N ASN A 248 8.89 0.66 -22.50
CA ASN A 248 9.97 0.34 -21.58
C ASN A 248 11.11 1.32 -21.80
N THR A 249 11.64 1.89 -20.74
CA THR A 249 12.79 2.80 -20.75
C THR A 249 14.10 2.12 -20.40
N MET A 250 14.01 0.84 -19.98
CA MET A 250 15.14 -0.02 -19.61
C MET A 250 15.27 -1.20 -20.56
N ASP A 251 16.51 -1.67 -20.74
CA ASP A 251 16.80 -2.91 -21.45
C ASP A 251 16.69 -4.09 -20.48
N TYR A 252 15.69 -4.95 -20.69
CA TYR A 252 15.49 -6.13 -19.87
C TYR A 252 16.32 -7.32 -20.37
N ALA A 253 16.87 -8.08 -19.43
CA ALA A 253 17.58 -9.33 -19.75
C ALA A 253 16.61 -10.38 -20.30
N ASN A 254 17.16 -11.32 -21.10
CA ASN A 254 16.36 -12.42 -21.66
C ASN A 254 16.32 -13.62 -20.70
N ASN A 255 15.87 -13.37 -19.46
CA ASN A 255 15.51 -14.44 -18.51
C ASN A 255 13.99 -14.37 -18.24
N PRO A 256 13.36 -15.48 -17.78
CA PRO A 256 11.91 -15.55 -17.66
C PRO A 256 11.29 -14.45 -16.79
N LEU A 257 11.89 -14.10 -15.65
CA LEU A 257 11.38 -13.07 -14.76
C LEU A 257 11.49 -11.67 -15.38
N SER A 258 12.63 -11.36 -16.03
CA SER A 258 12.82 -10.08 -16.71
C SER A 258 11.82 -9.87 -17.84
N VAL A 259 11.49 -10.91 -18.60
CA VAL A 259 10.48 -10.85 -19.68
C VAL A 259 9.08 -10.57 -19.08
N GLN A 260 8.71 -11.26 -18.00
CA GLN A 260 7.44 -11.03 -17.31
C GLN A 260 7.35 -9.58 -16.79
N LEU A 261 8.37 -9.13 -16.07
CA LEU A 261 8.39 -7.77 -15.50
C LEU A 261 8.44 -6.67 -16.58
N SER A 262 9.10 -6.92 -17.71
CA SER A 262 9.06 -6.04 -18.88
C SER A 262 7.64 -5.87 -19.43
N SER A 263 6.89 -6.98 -19.52
CA SER A 263 5.48 -6.95 -19.93
C SER A 263 4.61 -6.19 -18.91
N VAL A 264 4.82 -6.43 -17.62
CA VAL A 264 4.11 -5.71 -16.54
C VAL A 264 4.40 -4.20 -16.59
N ALA A 265 5.67 -3.80 -16.76
CA ALA A 265 6.05 -2.39 -16.88
C ALA A 265 5.35 -1.71 -18.09
N LYS A 266 5.31 -2.40 -19.21
CA LYS A 266 4.61 -1.94 -20.43
C LYS A 266 3.11 -1.76 -20.17
N LEU A 267 2.46 -2.69 -19.50
CA LEU A 267 1.04 -2.59 -19.18
C LEU A 267 0.76 -1.42 -18.23
N ILE A 268 1.56 -1.26 -17.17
CA ILE A 268 1.42 -0.15 -16.22
C ILE A 268 1.64 1.19 -16.93
N SER A 269 2.68 1.31 -17.74
CA SER A 269 3.01 2.56 -18.47
C SER A 269 1.99 2.91 -19.55
N GLY A 270 1.35 1.90 -20.15
CA GLY A 270 0.26 2.08 -21.10
C GLY A 270 -1.07 2.46 -20.45
N GLY A 271 -1.15 2.46 -19.12
CA GLY A 271 -2.33 2.86 -18.36
C GLY A 271 -3.26 1.71 -17.96
N CYS A 272 -2.80 0.46 -18.05
CA CYS A 272 -3.53 -0.68 -17.48
C CYS A 272 -3.50 -0.59 -15.96
N TYR A 273 -4.61 -0.27 -15.35
CA TYR A 273 -4.74 -0.33 -13.92
C TYR A 273 -5.29 -1.69 -13.50
N SER A 274 -4.40 -2.50 -12.92
CA SER A 274 -4.74 -3.69 -12.14
C SER A 274 -4.04 -3.55 -10.79
N PRO A 275 -4.73 -3.68 -9.66
CA PRO A 275 -4.07 -3.55 -8.35
C PRO A 275 -3.09 -4.68 -8.07
N PHE A 276 -3.20 -5.83 -8.74
CA PHE A 276 -2.34 -6.99 -8.52
C PHE A 276 -1.73 -7.50 -9.83
N TYR A 277 -0.40 -7.60 -9.86
CA TYR A 277 0.35 -8.31 -10.88
C TYR A 277 1.13 -9.45 -10.22
N ILE A 278 1.04 -10.65 -10.79
CA ILE A 278 1.68 -11.85 -10.25
C ILE A 278 2.68 -12.39 -11.27
N THR A 279 3.92 -12.58 -10.83
CA THR A 279 5.03 -13.09 -11.63
C THR A 279 5.76 -14.23 -10.91
N TYR A 280 6.58 -14.98 -11.64
CA TYR A 280 7.23 -16.17 -11.13
C TYR A 280 8.69 -16.25 -11.55
N GLN A 281 9.53 -16.69 -10.62
CA GLN A 281 10.87 -17.19 -10.90
C GLN A 281 10.99 -18.60 -10.37
N SER A 282 11.11 -19.58 -11.26
CA SER A 282 11.24 -21.00 -10.90
C SER A 282 12.70 -21.44 -10.83
N GLY A 283 12.97 -22.55 -10.13
CA GLY A 283 14.29 -23.16 -10.09
C GLY A 283 14.93 -23.22 -8.71
N TYR A 284 14.24 -22.73 -7.68
CA TYR A 284 14.74 -22.67 -6.30
C TYR A 284 14.81 -24.02 -5.61
N ASP A 285 14.31 -25.10 -6.22
CA ASP A 285 14.46 -26.46 -5.68
C ASP A 285 15.89 -26.99 -5.88
N THR A 286 16.81 -26.45 -5.10
CA THR A 286 18.27 -26.63 -5.23
C THR A 286 18.81 -27.74 -4.32
N HIS A 287 18.34 -28.99 -4.52
CA HIS A 287 18.88 -30.16 -3.79
C HIS A 287 20.31 -30.51 -4.16
N SER A 288 20.85 -29.98 -5.27
CA SER A 288 22.22 -30.21 -5.75
C SER A 288 22.72 -29.01 -6.55
N ASP A 289 24.05 -28.86 -6.64
CA ASP A 289 24.73 -27.77 -7.35
C ASP A 289 24.15 -26.36 -6.97
N GLN A 290 23.85 -26.21 -5.68
CA GLN A 290 23.13 -25.03 -5.21
C GLN A 290 23.93 -23.75 -5.41
N ILE A 291 25.22 -23.74 -5.18
CA ILE A 291 26.05 -22.52 -5.30
C ILE A 291 25.84 -21.86 -6.66
N ASN A 292 25.95 -22.64 -7.74
CA ASN A 292 25.83 -22.11 -9.11
C ASN A 292 24.37 -21.78 -9.44
N ARG A 293 23.46 -22.71 -9.16
CA ARG A 293 22.02 -22.54 -9.51
C ARG A 293 21.39 -21.39 -8.74
N HIS A 294 21.58 -21.33 -7.43
CA HIS A 294 21.03 -20.30 -6.59
C HIS A 294 21.70 -18.95 -6.88
N GLY A 295 23.02 -18.92 -7.09
CA GLY A 295 23.75 -17.71 -7.49
C GLY A 295 23.25 -17.10 -8.80
N ASN A 296 22.91 -17.93 -9.80
CA ASN A 296 22.30 -17.47 -11.04
C ASN A 296 20.87 -16.91 -10.82
N LEU A 297 20.05 -17.61 -10.01
CA LEU A 297 18.72 -17.14 -9.66
C LEU A 297 18.74 -15.79 -8.91
N MET A 298 19.69 -15.61 -7.99
CA MET A 298 19.88 -14.33 -7.29
C MET A 298 20.31 -13.21 -8.26
N SER A 299 21.19 -13.53 -9.22
CA SER A 299 21.59 -12.57 -10.26
C SER A 299 20.41 -12.15 -11.12
N ASP A 300 19.63 -13.12 -11.61
CA ASP A 300 18.45 -12.87 -12.43
C ASP A 300 17.38 -12.07 -11.66
N LEU A 301 17.11 -12.43 -10.41
CA LEU A 301 16.19 -11.71 -9.53
C LEU A 301 16.63 -10.26 -9.35
N SER A 302 17.90 -10.06 -8.99
CA SER A 302 18.46 -8.72 -8.73
C SER A 302 18.35 -7.82 -9.96
N LEU A 303 18.71 -8.33 -11.13
CA LEU A 303 18.68 -7.59 -12.38
C LEU A 303 17.25 -7.31 -12.85
N ALA A 304 16.37 -8.30 -12.75
CA ALA A 304 14.96 -8.17 -13.16
C ALA A 304 14.23 -7.11 -12.33
N LEU A 305 14.35 -7.16 -11.00
CA LEU A 305 13.75 -6.18 -10.10
C LEU A 305 14.34 -4.77 -10.30
N TYR A 306 15.65 -4.70 -10.51
CA TYR A 306 16.33 -3.42 -10.78
C TYR A 306 15.81 -2.77 -12.07
N ASN A 307 15.78 -3.52 -13.19
CA ASN A 307 15.31 -2.97 -14.45
C ASN A 307 13.84 -2.57 -14.37
N PHE A 308 13.00 -3.39 -13.76
CA PHE A 308 11.58 -3.10 -13.60
C PHE A 308 11.34 -1.82 -12.77
N TYR A 309 12.00 -1.71 -11.62
CA TYR A 309 11.74 -0.58 -10.73
C TYR A 309 12.30 0.73 -11.29
N ASN A 310 13.51 0.71 -11.90
CA ASN A 310 14.06 1.87 -12.59
C ASN A 310 13.23 2.29 -13.81
N ASP A 311 12.65 1.33 -14.52
CA ASP A 311 11.74 1.62 -15.64
C ASP A 311 10.54 2.45 -15.16
N LEU A 312 9.94 2.03 -14.04
CA LEU A 312 8.85 2.77 -13.41
C LEU A 312 9.31 4.14 -12.84
N GLU A 313 10.50 4.21 -12.25
CA GLU A 313 11.06 5.48 -11.75
C GLU A 313 11.27 6.48 -12.90
N ASN A 314 11.86 6.04 -14.00
CA ASN A 314 12.08 6.87 -15.18
C ASN A 314 10.77 7.44 -15.76
N GLN A 315 9.66 6.73 -15.55
CA GLN A 315 8.33 7.12 -16.03
C GLN A 315 7.47 7.82 -14.96
N GLY A 316 7.99 8.02 -13.73
CA GLY A 316 7.26 8.65 -12.62
C GLY A 316 6.10 7.79 -12.06
N LEU A 317 6.19 6.46 -12.21
CA LEU A 317 5.16 5.51 -11.81
C LEU A 317 5.54 4.69 -10.56
N ALA A 318 6.79 4.78 -10.10
CA ALA A 318 7.32 3.95 -9.02
C ALA A 318 6.60 4.16 -7.67
N ASP A 319 6.10 5.36 -7.37
CA ASP A 319 5.39 5.66 -6.11
C ASP A 319 4.05 4.94 -5.96
N LYS A 320 3.55 4.37 -7.06
CA LYS A 320 2.32 3.59 -7.05
C LYS A 320 2.57 2.10 -6.81
N VAL A 321 3.80 1.63 -6.97
CA VAL A 321 4.13 0.22 -7.07
C VAL A 321 5.00 -0.24 -5.91
N VAL A 322 4.55 -1.30 -5.26
CA VAL A 322 5.33 -2.08 -4.30
C VAL A 322 5.52 -3.49 -4.86
N ILE A 323 6.73 -4.03 -4.72
CA ILE A 323 7.06 -5.40 -5.10
C ILE A 323 7.23 -6.21 -3.82
N MET A 324 6.64 -7.42 -3.78
CA MET A 324 6.80 -8.37 -2.69
C MET A 324 7.29 -9.70 -3.25
N THR A 325 8.33 -10.29 -2.66
CA THR A 325 8.74 -11.67 -2.96
C THR A 325 8.06 -12.65 -2.02
N THR A 326 7.70 -13.83 -2.52
CA THR A 326 7.19 -14.96 -1.72
C THR A 326 7.89 -16.25 -2.12
N SER A 327 7.99 -17.20 -1.20
CA SER A 327 8.42 -18.56 -1.48
C SER A 327 7.61 -19.51 -0.60
N GLU A 328 7.23 -20.67 -1.13
CA GLU A 328 6.33 -21.60 -0.44
C GLU A 328 6.90 -22.15 0.88
N PHE A 329 8.22 -22.14 1.01
CA PHE A 329 8.98 -22.45 2.22
C PHE A 329 10.44 -22.02 2.05
N GLY A 330 11.24 -22.10 3.12
CA GLY A 330 12.69 -21.95 3.08
C GLY A 330 13.43 -23.29 2.92
N ARG A 331 14.72 -23.28 3.21
CA ARG A 331 15.58 -24.46 3.16
C ARG A 331 16.12 -24.81 4.54
N ARG A 332 16.52 -26.06 4.73
CA ARG A 332 17.15 -26.51 5.97
C ARG A 332 18.43 -25.72 6.27
N PRO A 333 18.75 -25.50 7.56
CA PRO A 333 19.95 -24.75 7.94
C PRO A 333 21.25 -25.45 7.51
N TYR A 334 21.25 -26.77 7.35
CA TYR A 334 22.41 -27.56 6.96
C TYR A 334 22.33 -28.03 5.51
N GLN A 335 23.50 -28.16 4.90
CA GLN A 335 23.63 -28.76 3.57
C GLN A 335 23.31 -30.24 3.56
N ASN A 336 22.89 -30.77 2.42
CA ASN A 336 22.73 -32.21 2.17
C ASN A 336 23.99 -32.81 1.49
N GLY A 337 23.99 -34.12 1.29
CA GLY A 337 25.10 -34.83 0.62
C GLY A 337 25.22 -34.56 -0.88
N GLY A 338 24.30 -33.84 -1.50
CA GLY A 338 24.29 -33.49 -2.92
C GLY A 338 24.88 -32.12 -3.26
N GLY A 339 25.41 -31.40 -2.28
CA GLY A 339 25.87 -30.02 -2.47
C GLY A 339 24.73 -29.03 -2.66
N GLY A 340 23.63 -29.25 -1.94
CA GLY A 340 22.46 -28.39 -1.88
C GLY A 340 21.79 -28.49 -0.52
N THR A 341 20.49 -28.13 -0.47
CA THR A 341 19.69 -28.17 0.77
C THR A 341 18.35 -28.84 0.53
N ASP A 342 17.84 -29.51 1.58
CA ASP A 342 16.48 -30.04 1.58
C ASP A 342 15.46 -28.97 2.01
N HIS A 343 14.16 -29.27 1.85
CA HIS A 343 13.07 -28.39 2.22
C HIS A 343 13.12 -28.06 3.71
N GLY A 344 12.94 -26.79 4.03
CA GLY A 344 12.94 -26.25 5.38
C GLY A 344 11.76 -25.28 5.61
N ALA A 345 11.78 -24.56 6.71
CA ALA A 345 10.62 -23.76 7.10
C ALA A 345 10.78 -22.26 6.76
N ALA A 346 11.47 -21.50 7.59
CA ALA A 346 11.52 -20.04 7.48
C ALA A 346 12.49 -19.56 6.37
N ALA A 347 12.13 -18.45 5.74
CA ALA A 347 12.96 -17.73 4.77
C ALA A 347 12.70 -16.22 4.85
N PRO A 348 13.60 -15.36 4.38
CA PRO A 348 13.35 -13.94 4.26
C PRO A 348 12.35 -13.63 3.14
N MET A 349 11.57 -12.57 3.32
CA MET A 349 10.76 -11.91 2.29
C MET A 349 11.32 -10.52 2.01
N PHE A 350 11.29 -10.11 0.74
CA PHE A 350 11.67 -8.76 0.32
C PHE A 350 10.42 -7.95 -0.03
N VAL A 351 10.41 -6.69 0.42
CA VAL A 351 9.46 -5.68 -0.04
C VAL A 351 10.26 -4.51 -0.57
N LEU A 352 10.07 -4.18 -1.85
CA LEU A 352 10.81 -3.15 -2.57
C LEU A 352 9.85 -2.07 -3.06
N GLY A 353 10.21 -0.81 -2.85
CA GLY A 353 9.48 0.34 -3.35
C GLY A 353 9.91 1.65 -2.68
N ASN A 354 9.57 2.79 -3.27
CA ASN A 354 9.80 4.10 -2.65
C ASN A 354 9.05 4.25 -1.32
N MET A 355 7.98 3.50 -1.16
CA MET A 355 7.14 3.48 0.04
C MET A 355 7.59 2.43 1.07
N ALA A 356 8.54 1.55 0.74
CA ALA A 356 9.02 0.55 1.68
C ALA A 356 9.82 1.22 2.82
N ASN A 357 9.58 0.80 4.07
CA ASN A 357 10.44 1.12 5.19
C ASN A 357 11.72 0.31 5.07
N GLY A 358 12.73 0.90 4.43
CA GLY A 358 14.01 0.24 4.19
C GLY A 358 14.68 -0.16 5.50
N GLY A 359 15.09 -1.41 5.60
CA GLY A 359 15.71 -1.97 6.79
C GLY A 359 15.39 -3.45 6.99
N ILE A 360 15.78 -3.98 8.14
CA ILE A 360 15.55 -5.37 8.54
C ILE A 360 14.45 -5.40 9.60
N ILE A 361 13.43 -6.20 9.38
CA ILE A 361 12.43 -6.57 10.37
C ILE A 361 12.73 -8.00 10.81
N GLY A 362 12.85 -8.21 12.12
CA GLY A 362 13.17 -9.51 12.72
C GLY A 362 14.62 -9.65 13.13
N ASN A 363 14.91 -10.79 13.69
CA ASN A 363 16.21 -11.12 14.25
C ASN A 363 17.07 -11.90 13.25
N VAL A 364 18.38 -11.91 13.44
CA VAL A 364 19.29 -12.82 12.75
C VAL A 364 18.81 -14.27 12.97
N PRO A 365 18.73 -15.12 11.92
CA PRO A 365 18.32 -16.51 12.07
C PRO A 365 19.12 -17.24 13.15
N ASN A 366 18.44 -17.89 14.10
CA ASN A 366 19.12 -18.62 15.16
C ASN A 366 19.59 -20.00 14.70
N LEU A 367 20.87 -20.13 14.42
CA LEU A 367 21.49 -21.38 13.97
C LEU A 367 21.92 -22.33 15.10
N SER A 368 21.50 -22.05 16.34
CA SER A 368 21.74 -22.92 17.51
C SER A 368 20.47 -23.57 18.02
N SER A 369 19.30 -23.21 17.51
CA SER A 369 18.00 -23.73 17.94
C SER A 369 17.07 -23.92 16.74
N PHE A 370 16.50 -25.09 16.63
CA PHE A 370 15.65 -25.51 15.52
C PHE A 370 14.31 -26.07 16.03
N ASP A 371 13.35 -26.24 15.13
CA ASP A 371 12.12 -26.97 15.44
C ASP A 371 12.36 -28.48 15.65
N ASN A 372 11.31 -29.21 16.02
CA ASN A 372 11.39 -30.67 16.23
C ASN A 372 11.78 -31.47 14.96
N SER A 373 11.72 -30.86 13.80
CA SER A 373 12.10 -31.42 12.51
C SER A 373 13.44 -30.88 12.00
N ASN A 374 14.17 -30.16 12.84
CA ASN A 374 15.45 -29.51 12.53
C ASN A 374 15.36 -28.43 11.43
N ASN A 375 14.26 -27.68 11.37
CA ASN A 375 14.13 -26.51 10.53
C ASN A 375 14.37 -25.23 11.33
N LEU A 376 14.65 -24.14 10.60
CA LEU A 376 14.67 -22.81 11.20
C LEU A 376 13.30 -22.46 11.81
N LEU A 377 13.30 -21.84 12.97
CA LEU A 377 12.11 -21.30 13.58
C LEU A 377 11.67 -20.04 12.82
N HIS A 378 10.38 -19.96 12.50
CA HIS A 378 9.83 -18.70 12.01
C HIS A 378 9.57 -17.74 13.17
N GLU A 379 9.73 -16.46 12.90
CA GLU A 379 9.43 -15.36 13.84
C GLU A 379 8.13 -14.67 13.44
N TYR A 380 7.93 -14.47 12.14
CA TYR A 380 6.76 -13.83 11.57
C TYR A 380 5.93 -14.81 10.74
N ASP A 381 4.62 -14.71 10.89
CA ASP A 381 3.69 -15.38 9.98
C ASP A 381 3.61 -14.59 8.67
N TYR A 382 3.71 -15.27 7.52
CA TYR A 382 3.68 -14.60 6.22
C TYR A 382 2.42 -13.75 6.00
N ARG A 383 1.32 -14.08 6.68
CA ARG A 383 0.07 -13.33 6.63
C ARG A 383 0.16 -11.98 7.32
N GLN A 384 1.11 -11.77 8.25
CA GLN A 384 1.42 -10.44 8.79
C GLN A 384 1.99 -9.54 7.70
N VAL A 385 2.84 -10.07 6.81
CA VAL A 385 3.35 -9.32 5.65
C VAL A 385 2.21 -8.95 4.70
N TYR A 386 1.31 -9.88 4.40
CA TYR A 386 0.13 -9.62 3.57
C TYR A 386 -0.78 -8.56 4.20
N SER A 387 -1.12 -8.72 5.49
CA SER A 387 -1.94 -7.77 6.23
C SER A 387 -1.34 -6.36 6.20
N SER A 388 -0.03 -6.26 6.42
CA SER A 388 0.70 -4.98 6.40
C SER A 388 0.61 -4.27 5.04
N ILE A 389 0.84 -5.01 3.95
CA ILE A 389 0.75 -4.42 2.60
C ILE A 389 -0.70 -4.03 2.28
N LEU A 390 -1.67 -4.87 2.61
CA LEU A 390 -3.08 -4.56 2.38
C LEU A 390 -3.56 -3.34 3.15
N SER A 391 -3.10 -3.18 4.37
CA SER A 391 -3.41 -2.03 5.23
C SER A 391 -2.60 -0.78 4.83
N GLN A 392 -1.26 -0.89 4.80
CA GLN A 392 -0.37 0.27 4.71
C GLN A 392 -0.18 0.77 3.27
N HIS A 393 -0.20 -0.12 2.27
CA HIS A 393 -0.06 0.27 0.86
C HIS A 393 -1.40 0.57 0.21
N PHE A 394 -2.39 -0.29 0.40
CA PHE A 394 -3.69 -0.12 -0.22
C PHE A 394 -4.72 0.65 0.65
N GLY A 395 -4.50 0.76 1.95
CA GLY A 395 -5.42 1.44 2.86
C GLY A 395 -6.72 0.68 3.10
N LEU A 396 -6.72 -0.65 2.95
CA LEU A 396 -7.93 -1.45 3.15
C LEU A 396 -8.31 -1.55 4.63
N SER A 397 -9.61 -1.64 4.90
CA SER A 397 -10.12 -1.79 6.26
C SER A 397 -9.72 -3.13 6.88
N SER A 398 -9.53 -3.15 8.20
CA SER A 398 -9.24 -4.39 8.94
C SER A 398 -10.30 -5.47 8.72
N GLU A 399 -11.57 -5.10 8.54
CA GLU A 399 -12.64 -6.05 8.22
C GLU A 399 -12.41 -6.73 6.87
N SER A 400 -12.11 -5.96 5.83
CA SER A 400 -11.82 -6.49 4.50
C SER A 400 -10.59 -7.40 4.50
N ILE A 401 -9.53 -6.99 5.21
CA ILE A 401 -8.28 -7.75 5.34
C ILE A 401 -8.54 -9.07 6.08
N ASN A 402 -9.24 -9.04 7.20
CA ASN A 402 -9.55 -10.23 7.99
C ASN A 402 -10.41 -11.24 7.21
N ASN A 403 -11.37 -10.77 6.43
CA ASN A 403 -12.17 -11.61 5.54
C ASN A 403 -11.29 -12.26 4.44
N ALA A 404 -10.34 -11.52 3.90
CA ALA A 404 -9.43 -12.03 2.88
C ALA A 404 -8.40 -13.03 3.43
N LEU A 405 -7.82 -12.77 4.60
CA LEU A 405 -6.79 -13.60 5.22
C LEU A 405 -7.36 -14.65 6.18
N LEU A 406 -8.69 -14.74 6.33
CA LEU A 406 -9.41 -15.69 7.19
C LEU A 406 -9.13 -15.55 8.68
N ASN A 407 -8.36 -14.57 9.08
CA ASN A 407 -8.03 -14.25 10.47
C ASN A 407 -7.47 -12.82 10.57
N SER A 408 -7.29 -12.35 11.80
CA SER A 408 -6.62 -11.07 12.07
C SER A 408 -5.14 -11.29 12.33
N PHE A 409 -4.30 -10.51 11.66
CA PHE A 409 -2.84 -10.54 11.82
C PHE A 409 -2.34 -9.14 12.16
N GLU A 410 -1.42 -9.07 13.12
CA GLU A 410 -0.76 -7.83 13.50
C GLU A 410 0.12 -7.32 12.35
N ASN A 411 0.00 -6.03 12.04
CA ASN A 411 0.80 -5.42 11.00
C ASN A 411 2.25 -5.22 11.45
N LEU A 412 3.17 -5.44 10.53
CA LEU A 412 4.58 -5.08 10.63
C LEU A 412 4.77 -3.68 10.01
N ASP A 413 5.77 -2.95 10.42
CA ASP A 413 6.09 -1.64 9.86
C ASP A 413 6.89 -1.78 8.55
N ILE A 414 6.21 -2.22 7.48
CA ILE A 414 6.82 -2.57 6.18
C ILE A 414 6.77 -1.42 5.19
N ILE A 415 5.66 -0.68 5.18
CA ILE A 415 5.43 0.42 4.25
C ILE A 415 5.40 1.70 5.06
N SER A 416 6.25 2.64 4.69
CA SER A 416 6.19 3.97 5.28
C SER A 416 4.81 4.58 4.99
N SER A 417 4.14 5.03 6.02
CA SER A 417 2.91 5.80 5.91
C SER A 417 3.15 7.17 5.23
N SER A 418 4.08 7.24 4.28
CA SER A 418 4.48 8.44 3.56
C SER A 418 3.46 8.93 2.53
N ASN A 419 2.23 8.40 2.55
CA ASN A 419 1.06 9.10 2.05
C ASN A 419 0.27 9.81 3.15
N SER A 420 0.79 9.95 4.35
CA SER A 420 0.36 11.07 5.15
C SER A 420 0.98 12.32 4.52
N GLN A 421 0.37 12.84 3.46
CA GLN A 421 0.64 14.24 3.10
C GLN A 421 0.48 15.02 4.40
N ILE A 422 1.58 15.62 4.87
CA ILE A 422 1.53 16.39 6.12
C ILE A 422 0.32 17.33 6.02
N GLY A 423 -0.63 17.17 6.94
CA GLY A 423 -1.91 17.86 6.91
C GLY A 423 -3.12 17.04 6.47
N ASP A 424 -2.92 15.88 5.86
CA ASP A 424 -3.97 14.90 5.54
C ASP A 424 -4.14 13.92 6.72
N VAL A 425 -4.99 14.29 7.65
CA VAL A 425 -5.13 13.60 8.94
C VAL A 425 -6.13 12.45 8.88
N ASN A 426 -7.01 12.46 7.87
CA ASN A 426 -7.99 11.38 7.63
C ASN A 426 -7.53 10.39 6.56
N PHE A 427 -6.35 10.64 5.95
CA PHE A 427 -5.73 9.81 4.92
C PHE A 427 -6.60 9.63 3.66
N ASP A 428 -7.41 10.65 3.31
CA ASP A 428 -8.21 10.63 2.09
C ASP A 428 -7.45 11.16 0.85
N ASN A 429 -6.15 11.43 0.99
CA ASN A 429 -5.26 12.03 0.00
C ASN A 429 -5.60 13.47 -0.39
N GLN A 430 -6.40 14.17 0.42
CA GLN A 430 -6.76 15.57 0.22
C GLN A 430 -6.55 16.36 1.50
N VAL A 431 -5.61 17.27 1.52
CA VAL A 431 -5.49 18.24 2.62
C VAL A 431 -6.59 19.29 2.48
N ASN A 432 -7.61 19.22 3.33
CA ASN A 432 -8.79 20.08 3.23
C ASN A 432 -9.37 20.46 4.61
N VAL A 433 -10.54 21.08 4.63
CA VAL A 433 -11.18 21.53 5.87
C VAL A 433 -11.60 20.39 6.81
N VAL A 434 -11.75 19.17 6.30
CA VAL A 434 -12.11 18.01 7.12
C VAL A 434 -10.97 17.67 8.08
N ASP A 435 -9.72 17.73 7.59
CA ASP A 435 -8.51 17.51 8.41
C ASP A 435 -8.38 18.53 9.52
N ILE A 436 -8.68 19.80 9.22
CA ILE A 436 -8.68 20.87 10.23
C ILE A 436 -9.67 20.54 11.36
N VAL A 437 -10.85 20.02 11.04
CA VAL A 437 -11.84 19.62 12.06
C VAL A 437 -11.35 18.48 12.91
N ILE A 438 -10.67 17.49 12.30
CA ILE A 438 -10.10 16.34 13.02
C ILE A 438 -8.95 16.79 13.93
N MET A 439 -8.01 17.60 13.43
CA MET A 439 -6.90 18.18 14.22
C MET A 439 -7.43 18.94 15.44
N VAL A 440 -8.47 19.76 15.25
CA VAL A 440 -9.10 20.51 16.34
C VAL A 440 -9.72 19.57 17.38
N ASN A 441 -10.34 18.46 16.98
CA ASN A 441 -10.88 17.45 17.88
C ASN A 441 -9.78 16.76 18.70
N PHE A 442 -8.64 16.46 18.09
CA PHE A 442 -7.47 15.90 18.78
C PHE A 442 -6.91 16.88 19.82
N ILE A 443 -6.69 18.15 19.43
CA ILE A 443 -6.18 19.19 20.35
C ILE A 443 -7.12 19.38 21.53
N LEU A 444 -8.41 19.39 21.30
CA LEU A 444 -9.43 19.52 22.35
C LEU A 444 -9.52 18.27 23.22
N GLY A 445 -9.04 17.11 22.75
CA GLY A 445 -9.17 15.83 23.45
C GLY A 445 -10.58 15.23 23.35
N VAL A 446 -11.30 15.55 22.29
CA VAL A 446 -12.58 14.90 21.95
C VAL A 446 -12.35 13.47 21.48
N THR A 447 -11.31 13.30 20.66
CA THR A 447 -10.76 12.01 20.21
C THR A 447 -9.24 12.01 20.43
N SER A 448 -8.62 10.83 20.48
CA SER A 448 -7.17 10.70 20.54
C SER A 448 -6.65 10.26 19.18
N PRO A 449 -5.58 10.87 18.65
CA PRO A 449 -4.98 10.43 17.40
C PRO A 449 -4.28 9.08 17.54
N THR A 450 -4.22 8.29 16.48
CA THR A 450 -3.24 7.23 16.30
C THR A 450 -1.84 7.84 16.11
N ASN A 451 -0.80 7.02 16.06
CA ASN A 451 0.55 7.53 15.80
C ASN A 451 0.66 8.17 14.41
N GLU A 452 0.03 7.57 13.41
CA GLU A 452 0.02 8.05 12.03
C GLU A 452 -0.75 9.37 11.90
N GLU A 453 -1.94 9.46 12.51
CA GLU A 453 -2.72 10.69 12.55
C GLU A 453 -1.98 11.81 13.29
N PHE A 454 -1.25 11.47 14.36
CA PHE A 454 -0.42 12.46 15.08
C PHE A 454 0.69 13.00 14.17
N ILE A 455 1.44 12.11 13.48
CA ILE A 455 2.52 12.51 12.54
C ILE A 455 1.96 13.37 11.40
N ALA A 456 0.80 13.02 10.85
CA ALA A 456 0.15 13.79 9.81
C ALA A 456 -0.33 15.16 10.29
N ALA A 457 -0.73 15.26 11.56
CA ALA A 457 -1.27 16.47 12.17
C ALA A 457 -0.19 17.41 12.75
N ASP A 458 0.98 16.90 13.13
CA ASP A 458 2.14 17.69 13.61
C ASP A 458 2.89 18.29 12.40
N ILE A 459 2.31 19.37 11.87
CA ILE A 459 2.74 19.97 10.59
C ILE A 459 4.14 20.60 10.70
N ASN A 460 4.49 21.11 11.86
CA ASN A 460 5.77 21.80 12.10
C ASN A 460 6.86 20.85 12.62
N GLY A 461 6.51 19.58 12.95
CA GLY A 461 7.43 18.55 13.40
C GLY A 461 8.05 18.82 14.78
N ASP A 462 7.37 19.58 15.66
CA ASP A 462 7.89 19.93 16.99
C ASP A 462 7.54 18.92 18.09
N GLY A 463 6.74 17.88 17.74
CA GLY A 463 6.29 16.83 18.65
C GLY A 463 5.14 17.25 19.56
N GLU A 464 4.53 18.41 19.36
CA GLU A 464 3.35 18.89 20.08
C GLU A 464 2.21 19.23 19.10
N LEU A 465 1.11 18.49 19.13
CA LEU A 465 -0.07 18.84 18.35
C LEU A 465 -0.86 19.98 19.01
N ASN A 466 -0.90 21.15 18.36
CA ASN A 466 -1.50 22.37 18.90
C ASN A 466 -2.05 23.31 17.80
N VAL A 467 -2.52 24.51 18.18
CA VAL A 467 -3.11 25.47 17.23
C VAL A 467 -2.15 25.98 16.15
N VAL A 468 -0.84 25.85 16.37
CA VAL A 468 0.19 26.23 15.38
C VAL A 468 0.08 25.34 14.15
N ASP A 469 -0.15 24.05 14.34
CA ASP A 469 -0.33 23.07 13.27
C ASP A 469 -1.61 23.32 12.47
N VAL A 470 -2.70 23.63 13.19
CA VAL A 470 -3.99 24.01 12.56
C VAL A 470 -3.83 25.20 11.63
N VAL A 471 -3.16 26.26 12.09
CA VAL A 471 -2.93 27.46 11.28
C VAL A 471 -2.01 27.19 10.10
N THR A 472 -0.97 26.38 10.32
CA THR A 472 -0.04 25.98 9.26
C THR A 472 -0.77 25.17 8.20
N ASN A 473 -1.64 24.22 8.60
CA ASN A 473 -2.44 23.44 7.66
C ASN A 473 -3.42 24.32 6.86
N ILE A 474 -4.11 25.25 7.51
CA ILE A 474 -4.96 26.24 6.82
C ILE A 474 -4.14 27.03 5.78
N SER A 475 -2.93 27.42 6.12
CA SER A 475 -2.03 28.13 5.20
C SER A 475 -1.67 27.28 3.97
N ASN A 476 -1.41 25.99 4.16
CA ASN A 476 -1.14 25.04 3.09
C ASN A 476 -2.37 24.89 2.16
N ILE A 477 -3.57 24.71 2.72
CA ILE A 477 -4.84 24.61 1.98
C ILE A 477 -5.09 25.87 1.13
N LEU A 478 -4.78 27.06 1.65
CA LEU A 478 -4.97 28.32 0.95
C LEU A 478 -3.87 28.64 -0.07
N GLY A 479 -2.89 27.73 -0.28
CA GLY A 479 -1.81 27.87 -1.24
C GLY A 479 -0.76 28.94 -0.90
N SER A 480 -0.72 29.37 0.34
CA SER A 480 0.30 30.28 0.86
C SER A 480 1.56 29.47 1.20
N ARG A 481 2.45 29.24 0.22
CA ARG A 481 3.75 28.56 0.48
C ARG A 481 4.56 29.32 1.50
N ILE A 482 4.63 28.82 2.72
CA ILE A 482 5.46 29.37 3.79
C ILE A 482 6.71 28.51 3.87
N ASN A 483 7.87 29.12 3.57
CA ASN A 483 9.16 28.54 3.94
C ASN A 483 9.30 28.64 5.46
N ALA A 484 9.30 27.51 6.15
CA ALA A 484 9.37 27.36 7.61
C ALA A 484 10.70 27.83 8.27
N SER A 485 11.44 28.74 7.68
CA SER A 485 12.80 29.07 8.14
C SER A 485 13.08 30.55 8.42
N THR A 486 12.11 31.35 8.86
CA THR A 486 12.41 32.71 9.33
C THR A 486 11.83 32.94 10.73
N LEU A 487 12.69 32.76 11.72
CA LEU A 487 12.50 33.27 13.08
C LEU A 487 12.49 34.81 13.03
N TYR A 488 11.34 35.43 12.96
CA TYR A 488 11.19 36.87 13.15
C TYR A 488 11.11 37.22 14.65
N PRO A 489 11.57 38.41 15.08
CA PRO A 489 11.50 38.84 16.48
C PRO A 489 10.03 38.93 16.91
N MET A 490 9.71 38.27 17.99
CA MET A 490 8.38 38.01 18.48
C MET A 490 7.72 39.28 19.06
N GLU A 491 6.61 39.69 18.47
CA GLU A 491 5.66 40.61 19.11
C GLU A 491 5.02 39.89 20.32
N SER A 492 5.00 40.54 21.50
CA SER A 492 4.31 39.99 22.66
C SER A 492 2.89 40.50 22.73
N ILE A 493 1.93 39.58 22.94
CA ILE A 493 0.50 39.89 23.07
C ILE A 493 0.14 39.93 24.55
N SER A 494 -0.63 40.94 24.93
CA SER A 494 -1.24 41.07 26.26
C SER A 494 -2.68 40.60 26.25
N ILE A 495 -2.98 39.55 26.97
CA ILE A 495 -4.33 39.00 27.13
C ILE A 495 -4.82 39.34 28.53
N SER A 496 -6.03 39.94 28.62
CA SER A 496 -6.67 40.22 29.89
C SER A 496 -7.68 39.14 30.25
N HIS A 497 -7.61 38.63 31.49
CA HIS A 497 -8.61 37.70 32.03
C HIS A 497 -9.08 38.19 33.39
N LYS A 498 -10.30 38.74 33.44
CA LYS A 498 -10.93 39.26 34.65
C LYS A 498 -12.39 38.79 34.71
N ASP A 499 -12.85 38.40 35.89
CA ASP A 499 -14.29 38.17 36.22
C ASP A 499 -15.02 37.28 35.21
N LYS A 500 -14.47 36.14 34.83
CA LYS A 500 -15.04 35.20 33.84
C LYS A 500 -15.06 35.76 32.39
N LEU A 501 -14.39 36.87 32.14
CA LEU A 501 -14.23 37.46 30.82
C LEU A 501 -12.78 37.43 30.38
N LEU A 502 -12.53 36.78 29.25
CA LEU A 502 -11.25 36.80 28.54
C LEU A 502 -11.37 37.85 27.42
N THR A 503 -10.35 38.73 27.34
CA THR A 503 -10.30 39.78 26.32
C THR A 503 -8.96 39.69 25.57
N ILE A 504 -9.05 39.63 24.23
CA ILE A 504 -7.91 39.60 23.32
C ILE A 504 -7.97 40.87 22.47
N PRO A 505 -6.93 41.73 22.52
CA PRO A 505 -6.99 43.05 21.88
C PRO A 505 -6.99 42.95 20.36
N LYS A 506 -7.61 43.91 19.69
CA LYS A 506 -7.58 44.08 18.22
C LYS A 506 -6.18 44.44 17.71
N ASN A 507 -5.97 44.33 16.41
CA ASN A 507 -4.77 44.72 15.68
C ASN A 507 -3.54 43.86 15.97
N VAL A 508 -3.74 42.61 16.36
CA VAL A 508 -2.66 41.64 16.51
C VAL A 508 -2.62 40.75 15.28
N LYS A 509 -1.42 40.56 14.72
CA LYS A 509 -1.19 39.73 13.53
C LYS A 509 -1.18 38.25 13.91
N LEU A 510 -2.28 37.76 14.47
CA LEU A 510 -2.44 36.38 14.88
C LEU A 510 -3.51 35.68 14.04
N ALA A 511 -3.39 34.37 13.92
CA ALA A 511 -4.32 33.52 13.19
C ALA A 511 -4.82 32.32 14.00
N GLY A 512 -4.18 32.00 15.12
CA GLY A 512 -4.61 30.93 16.02
C GLY A 512 -4.33 31.23 17.48
N ILE A 513 -5.24 30.80 18.37
CA ILE A 513 -5.08 30.89 19.83
C ILE A 513 -5.65 29.62 20.45
N GLU A 514 -4.84 28.96 21.26
CA GLU A 514 -5.25 27.84 22.10
C GLU A 514 -5.09 28.21 23.58
N ILE A 515 -6.10 27.97 24.39
CA ILE A 515 -6.12 28.34 25.81
C ILE A 515 -6.50 27.12 26.63
N HIS A 516 -5.65 26.79 27.59
CA HIS A 516 -5.90 25.77 28.58
C HIS A 516 -6.23 26.42 29.91
N PHE A 517 -7.29 25.96 30.54
CA PHE A 517 -7.70 26.39 31.88
C PHE A 517 -7.37 25.32 32.92
N LYS A 518 -7.05 25.71 34.16
CA LYS A 518 -6.81 24.74 35.26
C LYS A 518 -8.03 23.89 35.58
N ASN A 519 -9.22 24.48 35.45
CA ASN A 519 -10.48 23.79 35.73
C ASN A 519 -11.40 23.87 34.52
N GLN A 520 -12.27 22.88 34.40
CA GLN A 520 -13.30 22.88 33.37
C GLN A 520 -14.19 24.11 33.47
N CYS A 521 -14.38 24.81 32.38
CA CYS A 521 -15.28 25.98 32.26
C CYS A 521 -16.05 25.93 30.93
N LYS A 522 -17.29 26.43 30.95
CA LYS A 522 -18.15 26.48 29.78
C LYS A 522 -18.21 27.91 29.24
N VAL A 523 -18.03 28.03 27.92
CA VAL A 523 -18.27 29.31 27.23
C VAL A 523 -19.77 29.64 27.22
N LEU A 524 -20.12 30.79 27.71
CA LEU A 524 -21.52 31.28 27.74
C LEU A 524 -21.83 32.16 26.52
N SER A 525 -20.91 33.03 26.15
CA SER A 525 -21.01 33.90 24.97
C SER A 525 -19.64 34.31 24.47
N SER A 526 -19.55 34.63 23.20
CA SER A 526 -18.33 35.14 22.60
C SER A 526 -18.65 36.21 21.56
N GLU A 527 -17.81 37.24 21.50
CA GLU A 527 -17.76 38.22 20.43
C GLU A 527 -16.45 38.02 19.68
N ILE A 528 -16.53 37.44 18.49
CA ILE A 528 -15.39 37.15 17.62
C ILE A 528 -15.69 37.64 16.20
N ASP A 529 -14.66 37.87 15.37
CA ASP A 529 -14.87 38.25 13.97
C ASP A 529 -15.48 37.09 13.17
N ASP A 530 -16.24 37.38 12.13
CA ASP A 530 -16.94 36.40 11.27
C ASP A 530 -16.00 35.42 10.56
N ASN A 531 -14.72 35.78 10.42
CA ASN A 531 -13.68 34.94 9.80
C ASN A 531 -12.95 34.04 10.78
N TRP A 532 -13.42 34.01 12.05
CA TRP A 532 -12.81 33.20 13.09
C TRP A 532 -13.76 32.12 13.56
N ILE A 533 -13.19 30.94 13.82
CA ILE A 533 -13.91 29.80 14.36
C ILE A 533 -13.43 29.56 15.79
N MET A 534 -14.40 29.36 16.70
CA MET A 534 -14.13 28.95 18.06
C MET A 534 -14.70 27.57 18.33
N ARG A 535 -13.92 26.74 19.00
CA ARG A 535 -14.34 25.46 19.55
C ARG A 535 -13.89 25.36 21.00
N ASN A 536 -14.65 24.67 21.82
CA ASN A 536 -14.28 24.42 23.20
C ASN A 536 -14.75 23.04 23.67
N TYR A 537 -13.94 22.42 24.49
CA TYR A 537 -14.25 21.15 25.14
C TYR A 537 -13.48 21.05 26.47
N ASN A 538 -14.14 20.56 27.51
CA ASN A 538 -13.59 20.46 28.85
C ASN A 538 -12.98 21.77 29.37
N ASN A 539 -11.66 21.82 29.50
CA ASN A 539 -10.90 22.98 29.99
C ASN A 539 -10.08 23.66 28.87
N LYS A 540 -10.37 23.39 27.61
CA LYS A 540 -9.66 23.96 26.46
C LYS A 540 -10.58 24.77 25.58
N VAL A 541 -10.04 25.87 25.02
CA VAL A 541 -10.66 26.70 24.00
C VAL A 541 -9.67 26.91 22.88
N ILE A 542 -10.07 26.67 21.65
CA ILE A 542 -9.28 26.94 20.45
C ILE A 542 -10.01 27.93 19.56
N LEU A 543 -9.30 28.94 19.06
CA LEU A 543 -9.77 29.92 18.11
C LEU A 543 -8.78 29.97 16.94
N TYR A 544 -9.28 29.97 15.74
CA TYR A 544 -8.45 30.08 14.53
C TYR A 544 -9.18 30.82 13.40
N SER A 545 -8.40 31.50 12.56
CA SER A 545 -8.91 32.18 11.38
C SER A 545 -9.05 31.22 10.21
N ASN A 546 -10.22 31.09 9.63
CA ASN A 546 -10.48 30.18 8.50
C ASN A 546 -9.93 30.69 7.15
N ASN A 547 -9.40 31.90 7.09
CA ASN A 547 -8.86 32.52 5.87
C ASN A 547 -7.60 33.37 6.12
N LEU A 548 -6.94 33.16 7.25
CA LEU A 548 -5.72 33.85 7.68
C LEU A 548 -5.84 35.40 7.75
N LYS A 549 -7.06 35.95 7.79
CA LYS A 549 -7.26 37.39 7.99
C LYS A 549 -6.97 37.79 9.42
N VAL A 550 -6.28 38.91 9.56
CA VAL A 550 -5.94 39.51 10.85
C VAL A 550 -7.24 39.88 11.60
N MET A 551 -7.19 39.75 12.91
CA MET A 551 -8.24 40.14 13.83
C MET A 551 -8.49 41.65 13.74
N THR A 552 -9.73 42.05 13.41
CA THR A 552 -10.12 43.46 13.25
C THR A 552 -10.82 44.06 14.47
N LYS A 553 -11.36 43.18 15.34
CA LYS A 553 -12.07 43.58 16.56
C LYS A 553 -11.38 42.98 17.79
N THR A 554 -11.62 43.55 18.95
CA THR A 554 -11.28 42.93 20.24
C THR A 554 -12.17 41.72 20.47
N PHE A 555 -11.60 40.56 20.70
CA PHE A 555 -12.36 39.36 21.05
C PHE A 555 -12.72 39.35 22.52
N SER A 556 -13.93 38.95 22.83
CA SER A 556 -14.43 38.79 24.20
C SER A 556 -15.11 37.44 24.37
N ILE A 557 -14.66 36.66 25.36
CA ILE A 557 -15.20 35.34 25.66
C ILE A 557 -15.64 35.31 27.12
N LYS A 558 -16.90 35.03 27.39
CA LYS A 558 -17.48 34.93 28.73
C LYS A 558 -17.68 33.48 29.13
N PHE A 559 -17.26 33.14 30.35
CA PHE A 559 -17.35 31.80 30.91
C PHE A 559 -18.39 31.71 32.05
N ASP A 560 -18.87 30.47 32.32
CA ASP A 560 -19.82 30.17 33.39
C ASP A 560 -19.18 30.34 34.79
N ARG A 561 -17.90 30.08 34.90
CA ARG A 561 -17.10 30.20 36.13
C ARG A 561 -15.72 30.76 35.85
N TYR A 562 -15.08 31.32 36.88
CA TYR A 562 -13.70 31.72 36.79
C TYR A 562 -12.78 30.46 36.84
N SER A 563 -11.87 30.36 35.92
CA SER A 563 -10.76 29.41 35.96
C SER A 563 -9.50 30.12 35.53
N SER A 564 -8.41 29.92 36.28
CA SER A 564 -7.11 30.49 35.89
C SER A 564 -6.61 29.80 34.63
N ILE A 565 -5.98 30.58 33.77
CA ILE A 565 -5.32 30.08 32.56
C ILE A 565 -4.07 29.31 33.01
N ASP A 566 -3.90 28.12 32.44
CA ASP A 566 -2.75 27.25 32.66
C ASP A 566 -1.70 27.43 31.56
N LYS A 567 -2.12 27.29 30.30
CA LYS A 567 -1.27 27.44 29.10
C LYS A 567 -2.02 28.27 28.04
N ILE A 568 -1.29 29.10 27.30
CA ILE A 568 -1.76 29.76 26.07
C ILE A 568 -0.73 29.54 24.99
N ILE A 569 -1.19 29.10 23.82
CA ILE A 569 -0.41 28.97 22.60
C ILE A 569 -1.03 29.93 21.58
N ILE A 570 -0.20 30.70 20.89
CA ILE A 570 -0.65 31.69 19.90
C ILE A 570 0.19 31.53 18.63
N SER A 571 -0.49 31.49 17.49
CA SER A 571 0.13 31.42 16.18
C SER A 571 -0.14 32.69 15.36
N ASP A 572 0.86 33.16 14.62
CA ASP A 572 0.66 34.14 13.57
C ASP A 572 0.06 33.49 12.30
N LYS A 573 -0.24 34.31 11.28
CA LYS A 573 -0.77 33.80 10.01
C LYS A 573 0.17 32.89 9.23
N ASN A 574 1.44 32.80 9.64
CA ASN A 574 2.46 32.00 9.00
C ASN A 574 2.75 30.70 9.79
N GLY A 575 1.94 30.39 10.81
CA GLY A 575 2.20 29.24 11.66
C GLY A 575 3.35 29.40 12.65
N SER A 576 3.84 30.64 12.86
CA SER A 576 4.91 30.88 13.82
C SER A 576 4.36 31.14 15.22
N LEU A 577 5.01 30.56 16.25
CA LEU A 577 4.62 30.72 17.64
C LEU A 577 4.85 32.17 18.13
N ILE A 578 3.84 32.79 18.72
CA ILE A 578 3.91 34.13 19.32
C ILE A 578 3.99 34.00 20.85
N ARG A 579 4.93 34.72 21.49
CA ARG A 579 4.98 34.76 22.96
C ARG A 579 3.83 35.59 23.53
N SER A 580 3.10 35.04 24.52
CA SER A 580 2.02 35.73 25.22
C SER A 580 2.43 36.19 26.63
N ARG A 581 1.92 37.33 27.06
CA ARG A 581 1.93 37.76 28.47
C ARG A 581 0.51 37.85 28.98
N ILE A 582 0.23 37.13 30.07
CA ILE A 582 -1.09 37.16 30.73
C ILE A 582 -1.02 38.26 31.80
N TYR A 583 -1.83 39.30 31.64
CA TYR A 583 -2.04 40.29 32.69
C TYR A 583 -3.21 39.87 33.57
N LYS A 584 -2.92 39.49 34.82
CA LYS A 584 -3.93 39.49 35.87
C LYS A 584 -4.07 40.91 36.35
N ASN A 585 -5.19 41.58 36.02
CA ASN A 585 -5.50 42.84 36.68
C ASN A 585 -5.86 42.54 38.13
N ASN A 586 -4.85 42.58 39.02
CA ASN A 586 -5.04 42.67 40.44
C ASN A 586 -5.27 44.13 40.77
N ASN A 587 -6.49 44.64 40.67
CA ASN A 587 -6.89 45.84 41.40
C ASN A 587 -8.20 45.54 42.10
N SER A 588 -8.04 45.38 43.44
CA SER A 588 -8.97 45.38 44.58
C SER A 588 -10.23 44.58 44.49
#